data_80fb37fcd44f78b869423a934b1cf9dc
#
_entry.id   80fb37fcd44f78b869423a934b1cf9dc
#
_cell.length_a   1.000
_cell.length_b   1.000
_cell.length_c   1.000
_cell.angle_alpha   90.00
_cell.angle_beta   90.00
_cell.angle_gamma   90.00
#
_symmetry.space_group_name_H-M   'P 1'
#
loop_
_entity.id
_entity.type
_entity.pdbx_description
1 polymer ?
#
loop_
_entity_poly.entity_id
_entity_poly.type
_entity_poly.pdbx_seq_one_letter_code
_entity_poly.pdbx_strand_id
1 'polypeptide(L)'
;MADRLAALLAHFSVSARTFHAGALCGINALDATEPFGQLHLVRDGRVEVRHGVRKALEIDEPSLLLYPRPMAHRFITDKRHGATFVCAHVQFEGGPANPIGAALPPFVCLPLARLPACQPILELLFLEAESENCGRQAMLDRLFELVLIQILRVLMEQGQVEAGMLAGLADERLRRALVAVHEAPERDWSLEALAEQAGMSRTSFATAFRDRVGLTPGSYLQRWRIGLAQKHLRQGRSLKLIATEVGYGSEAALSRAFRAQTGSSPREWRNSDAVDA
;
A
#
# COMPACT_ATOMS: atom_id res chain seq x y z
N MET A 1 -19.19 -7.52 10.52
CA MET A 1 -18.09 -6.51 10.66
C MET A 1 -17.74 -6.09 9.25
N ALA A 2 -17.76 -4.77 8.92
CA ALA A 2 -17.42 -4.31 7.57
C ALA A 2 -15.95 -4.65 7.24
N ASP A 3 -15.72 -5.15 6.02
CA ASP A 3 -14.36 -5.45 5.56
C ASP A 3 -13.63 -4.14 5.25
N ARG A 4 -12.62 -3.82 6.08
CA ARG A 4 -11.85 -2.56 6.03
C ARG A 4 -10.99 -2.41 4.78
N LEU A 5 -10.61 -3.52 4.16
CA LEU A 5 -9.72 -3.55 2.99
C LEU A 5 -10.46 -3.84 1.69
N ALA A 6 -11.69 -4.35 1.72
CA ALA A 6 -12.41 -4.77 0.52
C ALA A 6 -12.52 -3.66 -0.54
N ALA A 7 -13.06 -2.51 -0.17
CA ALA A 7 -13.19 -1.38 -1.09
C ALA A 7 -11.83 -0.81 -1.53
N LEU A 8 -10.84 -0.77 -0.62
CA LEU A 8 -9.48 -0.35 -0.95
C LEU A 8 -8.85 -1.23 -2.02
N LEU A 9 -8.87 -2.55 -1.81
CA LEU A 9 -8.26 -3.53 -2.73
C LEU A 9 -9.07 -3.69 -4.03
N ALA A 10 -10.39 -3.44 -4.00
CA ALA A 10 -11.21 -3.39 -5.21
C ALA A 10 -10.89 -2.16 -6.08
N HIS A 11 -10.61 -1.03 -5.44
CA HIS A 11 -10.30 0.21 -6.15
C HIS A 11 -8.81 0.37 -6.50
N PHE A 12 -7.90 -0.14 -5.67
CA PHE A 12 -6.46 0.03 -5.85
C PHE A 12 -5.76 -1.31 -5.71
N SER A 13 -5.44 -1.93 -6.84
CA SER A 13 -4.76 -3.20 -6.85
C SER A 13 -3.31 -3.06 -6.38
N VAL A 14 -2.83 -4.13 -5.79
CA VAL A 14 -1.43 -4.32 -5.45
C VAL A 14 -0.97 -5.57 -6.15
N SER A 15 0.14 -5.51 -6.85
CA SER A 15 0.73 -6.66 -7.51
C SER A 15 2.16 -6.89 -7.00
N ALA A 16 2.58 -8.14 -7.08
CA ALA A 16 3.94 -8.54 -6.76
C ALA A 16 4.55 -9.31 -7.94
N ARG A 17 5.85 -9.17 -8.12
CA ARG A 17 6.63 -9.92 -9.10
C ARG A 17 7.92 -10.41 -8.48
N THR A 18 8.04 -11.70 -8.30
CA THR A 18 9.23 -12.33 -7.73
C THR A 18 10.41 -12.17 -8.65
N PHE A 19 11.54 -11.68 -8.13
CA PHE A 19 12.77 -11.48 -8.90
C PHE A 19 13.96 -12.27 -8.37
N HIS A 20 13.89 -12.78 -7.13
CA HIS A 20 14.94 -13.60 -6.53
C HIS A 20 14.36 -14.67 -5.61
N ALA A 21 14.92 -15.86 -5.66
CA ALA A 21 14.67 -16.93 -4.68
C ALA A 21 15.95 -17.75 -4.54
N GLY A 22 16.51 -17.78 -3.33
CA GLY A 22 17.75 -18.51 -3.03
C GLY A 22 18.65 -17.78 -2.06
N ALA A 23 19.89 -18.24 -1.95
CA ALA A 23 20.88 -17.65 -1.06
C ALA A 23 21.46 -16.35 -1.66
N LEU A 24 21.60 -15.34 -0.82
CA LEU A 24 22.39 -14.14 -1.09
C LEU A 24 23.63 -14.16 -0.21
N CYS A 25 24.80 -14.12 -0.84
CA CYS A 25 26.10 -14.17 -0.17
C CYS A 25 26.85 -12.85 -0.32
N GLY A 26 27.54 -12.42 0.75
CA GLY A 26 28.35 -11.21 0.74
C GLY A 26 27.53 -9.92 0.74
N ILE A 27 27.89 -8.96 -0.14
CA ILE A 27 27.22 -7.65 -0.21
C ILE A 27 26.34 -7.62 -1.45
N ASN A 28 25.05 -7.42 -1.24
CA ASN A 28 24.05 -7.31 -2.28
C ASN A 28 23.40 -5.92 -2.19
N ALA A 29 23.65 -5.07 -3.20
CA ALA A 29 23.07 -3.74 -3.29
C ALA A 29 21.81 -3.78 -4.13
N LEU A 30 20.76 -3.16 -3.63
CA LEU A 30 19.49 -2.97 -4.31
C LEU A 30 19.26 -1.46 -4.47
N ASP A 31 19.31 -1.00 -5.70
CA ASP A 31 19.18 0.41 -6.03
C ASP A 31 17.70 0.82 -6.09
N ALA A 32 17.45 2.13 -5.97
CA ALA A 32 16.13 2.73 -6.10
C ALA A 32 15.84 3.21 -7.54
N THR A 33 16.46 2.59 -8.54
CA THR A 33 16.31 2.96 -9.95
C THR A 33 14.98 2.51 -10.55
N GLU A 34 14.46 1.40 -10.06
CA GLU A 34 13.16 0.87 -10.46
C GLU A 34 12.03 1.61 -9.73
N PRO A 35 10.90 1.90 -10.40
CA PRO A 35 9.77 2.64 -9.81
C PRO A 35 8.93 1.79 -8.84
N PHE A 36 9.43 0.63 -8.41
CA PHE A 36 8.71 -0.34 -7.59
C PHE A 36 9.17 -0.32 -6.15
N GLY A 37 8.26 -0.68 -5.23
CA GLY A 37 8.61 -1.12 -3.90
C GLY A 37 9.25 -2.51 -3.93
N GLN A 38 9.76 -2.96 -2.79
CA GLN A 38 10.36 -4.29 -2.66
C GLN A 38 9.90 -4.96 -1.38
N LEU A 39 9.66 -6.27 -1.46
CA LEU A 39 9.33 -7.13 -0.35
C LEU A 39 10.31 -8.29 -0.31
N HIS A 40 11.03 -8.42 0.80
CA HIS A 40 12.01 -9.46 1.01
C HIS A 40 11.59 -10.33 2.19
N LEU A 41 11.59 -11.62 1.99
CA LEU A 41 11.43 -12.62 3.04
C LEU A 41 12.79 -13.23 3.30
N VAL A 42 13.29 -13.08 4.52
CA VAL A 42 14.50 -13.74 5.02
C VAL A 42 14.02 -15.00 5.74
N ARG A 43 14.36 -16.18 5.20
CA ARG A 43 13.99 -17.47 5.78
C ARG A 43 14.95 -17.92 6.87
N ASP A 44 16.23 -17.75 6.59
CA ASP A 44 17.31 -18.16 7.49
C ASP A 44 18.60 -17.35 7.22
N GLY A 45 19.57 -17.48 8.10
CA GLY A 45 20.84 -16.78 8.04
C GLY A 45 20.81 -15.41 8.73
N ARG A 46 22.01 -14.85 8.98
CA ARG A 46 22.17 -13.50 9.54
C ARG A 46 22.31 -12.48 8.43
N VAL A 47 21.61 -11.36 8.58
CA VAL A 47 21.59 -10.27 7.60
C VAL A 47 21.80 -8.94 8.30
N GLU A 48 22.83 -8.20 7.92
CA GLU A 48 22.96 -6.79 8.24
C GLU A 48 22.34 -5.97 7.11
N VAL A 49 21.34 -5.14 7.43
CA VAL A 49 20.65 -4.27 6.47
C VAL A 49 21.13 -2.84 6.65
N ARG A 50 21.59 -2.22 5.56
CA ARG A 50 22.04 -0.81 5.56
C ARG A 50 21.17 0.06 4.66
N HIS A 51 20.74 1.19 5.22
CA HIS A 51 20.02 2.24 4.52
C HIS A 51 20.87 3.51 4.49
N GLY A 52 21.77 3.63 3.51
CA GLY A 52 22.69 4.77 3.41
C GLY A 52 23.56 4.91 4.65
N VAL A 53 23.51 6.07 5.31
CA VAL A 53 24.30 6.42 6.51
C VAL A 53 23.60 6.08 7.84
N ARG A 54 22.39 5.52 7.80
CA ARG A 54 21.65 5.15 9.01
C ARG A 54 22.33 4.00 9.74
N LYS A 55 22.03 3.84 11.04
CA LYS A 55 22.46 2.67 11.81
C LYS A 55 22.01 1.39 11.11
N ALA A 56 22.91 0.43 11.02
CA ALA A 56 22.61 -0.88 10.47
C ALA A 56 21.52 -1.59 11.30
N LEU A 57 20.65 -2.33 10.62
CA LEU A 57 19.67 -3.21 11.24
C LEU A 57 20.20 -4.64 11.15
N GLU A 58 20.33 -5.31 12.27
CA GLU A 58 20.70 -6.72 12.34
C GLU A 58 19.44 -7.59 12.35
N ILE A 59 19.43 -8.61 11.50
CA ILE A 59 18.37 -9.62 11.40
C ILE A 59 19.01 -10.97 11.67
N ASP A 60 18.59 -11.63 12.72
CA ASP A 60 19.09 -12.94 13.17
C ASP A 60 17.97 -13.98 13.31
N GLU A 61 16.73 -13.61 12.97
CA GLU A 61 15.57 -14.47 12.93
C GLU A 61 14.80 -14.33 11.61
N PRO A 62 14.01 -15.34 11.19
CA PRO A 62 13.19 -15.23 9.98
C PRO A 62 12.33 -13.97 10.00
N SER A 63 12.49 -13.13 8.98
CA SER A 63 11.94 -11.79 8.98
C SER A 63 11.44 -11.37 7.60
N LEU A 64 10.51 -10.41 7.61
CA LEU A 64 9.98 -9.74 6.45
C LEU A 64 10.46 -8.29 6.45
N LEU A 65 10.92 -7.82 5.29
CA LEU A 65 11.28 -6.42 5.06
C LEU A 65 10.45 -5.89 3.87
N LEU A 66 9.64 -4.86 4.11
CA LEU A 66 8.85 -4.20 3.08
C LEU A 66 9.32 -2.76 2.88
N TYR A 67 9.63 -2.43 1.66
CA TYR A 67 9.89 -1.09 1.13
C TYR A 67 8.75 -0.73 0.18
N PRO A 68 7.70 -0.02 0.62
CA PRO A 68 6.53 0.27 -0.23
C PRO A 68 6.85 1.20 -1.41
N ARG A 69 7.96 1.91 -1.33
CA ARG A 69 8.45 2.85 -2.34
C ARG A 69 9.90 2.57 -2.63
N PRO A 70 10.43 2.98 -3.81
CA PRO A 70 11.85 2.83 -4.13
C PRO A 70 12.74 3.36 -3.01
N MET A 71 13.61 2.52 -2.47
CA MET A 71 14.57 2.88 -1.43
C MET A 71 15.85 2.05 -1.61
N ALA A 72 16.97 2.73 -1.84
CA ALA A 72 18.25 2.07 -1.93
C ALA A 72 18.64 1.45 -0.56
N HIS A 73 19.03 0.18 -0.59
CA HIS A 73 19.48 -0.55 0.59
C HIS A 73 20.47 -1.64 0.22
N ARG A 74 21.16 -2.17 1.21
CA ARG A 74 22.15 -3.24 1.02
C ARG A 74 21.94 -4.34 2.06
N PHE A 75 22.02 -5.58 1.61
CA PHE A 75 22.12 -6.75 2.46
C PHE A 75 23.59 -7.19 2.54
N ILE A 76 24.09 -7.36 3.76
CA ILE A 76 25.41 -7.89 4.05
C ILE A 76 25.20 -9.19 4.80
N THR A 77 25.66 -10.28 4.21
CA THR A 77 25.49 -11.65 4.72
C THR A 77 26.85 -12.34 4.80
N ASP A 78 26.92 -13.52 5.39
CA ASP A 78 28.12 -14.35 5.36
C ASP A 78 28.54 -14.64 3.91
N LYS A 79 29.84 -14.58 3.65
CA LYS A 79 30.38 -14.75 2.29
C LYS A 79 30.28 -16.18 1.77
N ARG A 80 30.20 -17.18 2.64
CA ARG A 80 30.21 -18.61 2.27
C ARG A 80 28.82 -19.23 2.35
N HIS A 81 28.10 -18.94 3.43
CA HIS A 81 26.82 -19.57 3.72
C HIS A 81 25.64 -18.66 3.29
N GLY A 82 25.85 -17.33 3.28
CA GLY A 82 24.80 -16.38 2.91
C GLY A 82 23.62 -16.36 3.88
N ALA A 83 22.50 -15.90 3.36
CA ALA A 83 21.18 -16.00 3.97
C ALA A 83 20.16 -16.32 2.86
N THR A 84 19.12 -17.07 3.16
CA THR A 84 18.11 -17.47 2.19
C THR A 84 17.01 -16.43 2.08
N PHE A 85 16.82 -15.94 0.85
CA PHE A 85 15.83 -14.90 0.54
C PHE A 85 14.83 -15.37 -0.50
N VAL A 86 13.60 -14.86 -0.39
CA VAL A 86 12.67 -14.78 -1.51
C VAL A 86 12.23 -13.32 -1.61
N CYS A 87 12.42 -12.71 -2.80
CA CYS A 87 12.26 -11.28 -2.99
C CYS A 87 11.31 -10.98 -4.15
N ALA A 88 10.44 -9.99 -3.97
CA ALA A 88 9.53 -9.53 -4.99
C ALA A 88 9.54 -8.00 -5.11
N HIS A 89 9.41 -7.49 -6.33
CA HIS A 89 8.98 -6.14 -6.57
C HIS A 89 7.51 -6.01 -6.19
N VAL A 90 7.15 -4.89 -5.59
CA VAL A 90 5.77 -4.56 -5.20
C VAL A 90 5.33 -3.32 -5.95
N GLN A 91 4.23 -3.44 -6.67
CA GLN A 91 3.66 -2.33 -7.41
C GLN A 91 2.27 -2.01 -6.88
N PHE A 92 2.09 -0.76 -6.49
CA PHE A 92 0.80 -0.20 -6.13
C PHE A 92 0.21 0.48 -7.36
N GLU A 93 -0.97 0.04 -7.82
CA GLU A 93 -1.65 0.62 -8.99
C GLU A 93 -1.79 2.14 -8.81
N GLY A 94 -1.23 2.90 -9.75
CA GLY A 94 -1.24 4.36 -9.64
C GLY A 94 0.02 4.95 -9.01
N GLY A 95 1.03 4.14 -8.71
CA GLY A 95 2.33 4.59 -8.23
C GLY A 95 2.26 5.40 -6.92
N PRO A 96 2.99 6.53 -6.82
CA PRO A 96 3.05 7.34 -5.59
C PRO A 96 1.70 7.90 -5.12
N ALA A 97 0.71 8.01 -6.02
CA ALA A 97 -0.64 8.49 -5.70
C ALA A 97 -1.53 7.40 -5.09
N ASN A 98 -1.11 6.14 -5.09
CA ASN A 98 -1.87 5.04 -4.50
C ASN A 98 -2.06 5.26 -2.99
N PRO A 99 -3.32 5.26 -2.49
CA PRO A 99 -3.58 5.55 -1.08
C PRO A 99 -3.03 4.48 -0.13
N ILE A 100 -2.91 3.23 -0.57
CA ILE A 100 -2.35 2.14 0.24
C ILE A 100 -0.83 2.34 0.38
N GLY A 101 -0.13 2.50 -0.74
CA GLY A 101 1.31 2.74 -0.74
C GLY A 101 1.71 4.02 0.00
N ALA A 102 0.90 5.09 -0.14
CA ALA A 102 1.13 6.36 0.56
C ALA A 102 0.91 6.26 2.08
N ALA A 103 0.01 5.37 2.53
CA ALA A 103 -0.29 5.18 3.96
C ALA A 103 0.71 4.25 4.67
N LEU A 104 1.53 3.51 3.94
CA LEU A 104 2.54 2.63 4.51
C LEU A 104 3.76 3.43 5.00
N PRO A 105 4.40 3.01 6.12
CA PRO A 105 5.69 3.55 6.54
C PRO A 105 6.74 3.41 5.43
N PRO A 106 7.80 4.23 5.43
CA PRO A 106 8.86 4.12 4.42
C PRO A 106 9.53 2.75 4.40
N PHE A 107 9.54 2.08 5.55
CA PHE A 107 10.14 0.77 5.78
C PHE A 107 9.40 0.03 6.88
N VAL A 108 9.16 -1.26 6.67
CA VAL A 108 8.59 -2.18 7.67
C VAL A 108 9.52 -3.38 7.81
N CYS A 109 9.90 -3.71 9.03
CA CYS A 109 10.61 -4.94 9.35
C CYS A 109 9.82 -5.68 10.43
N LEU A 110 9.43 -6.92 10.14
CA LEU A 110 8.64 -7.76 11.04
C LEU A 110 9.22 -9.16 11.10
N PRO A 111 9.51 -9.71 12.29
CA PRO A 111 9.75 -11.13 12.45
C PRO A 111 8.55 -11.95 11.93
N LEU A 112 8.82 -13.01 11.17
CA LEU A 112 7.74 -13.86 10.62
C LEU A 112 6.89 -14.49 11.73
N ALA A 113 7.47 -14.71 12.91
CA ALA A 113 6.75 -15.19 14.11
C ALA A 113 5.63 -14.22 14.56
N ARG A 114 5.70 -12.94 14.21
CA ARG A 114 4.63 -11.95 14.47
C ARG A 114 3.48 -12.00 13.47
N LEU A 115 3.55 -12.90 12.49
CA LEU A 115 2.57 -13.07 11.43
C LEU A 115 1.92 -14.47 11.47
N PRO A 116 1.33 -14.93 12.59
CA PRO A 116 0.84 -16.31 12.71
C PRO A 116 -0.23 -16.64 11.65
N ALA A 117 -1.09 -15.71 11.31
CA ALA A 117 -2.09 -15.89 10.25
C ALA A 117 -1.49 -16.00 8.84
N CYS A 118 -0.23 -15.61 8.66
CA CYS A 118 0.50 -15.71 7.40
C CYS A 118 1.28 -17.02 7.25
N GLN A 119 1.44 -17.79 8.34
CA GLN A 119 2.29 -18.98 8.38
C GLN A 119 2.01 -19.98 7.25
N PRO A 120 0.77 -20.38 6.94
CA PRO A 120 0.50 -21.32 5.84
C PRO A 120 0.89 -20.77 4.47
N ILE A 121 0.75 -19.43 4.28
CA ILE A 121 1.12 -18.75 3.03
C ILE A 121 2.64 -18.76 2.89
N LEU A 122 3.37 -18.47 3.97
CA LEU A 122 4.85 -18.44 3.97
C LEU A 122 5.42 -19.84 3.75
N GLU A 123 4.87 -20.86 4.37
CA GLU A 123 5.26 -22.27 4.14
C GLU A 123 5.12 -22.64 2.67
N LEU A 124 3.94 -22.38 2.07
CA LEU A 124 3.69 -22.63 0.66
C LEU A 124 4.63 -21.82 -0.25
N LEU A 125 4.89 -20.56 0.09
CA LEU A 125 5.78 -19.67 -0.68
C LEU A 125 7.22 -20.22 -0.67
N PHE A 126 7.74 -20.63 0.48
CA PHE A 126 9.08 -21.19 0.56
C PHE A 126 9.19 -22.54 -0.13
N LEU A 127 8.18 -23.42 -0.05
CA LEU A 127 8.13 -24.66 -0.80
C LEU A 127 8.12 -24.41 -2.32
N GLU A 128 7.30 -23.48 -2.78
CA GLU A 128 7.23 -23.13 -4.19
C GLU A 128 8.53 -22.46 -4.66
N ALA A 129 9.21 -21.69 -3.82
CA ALA A 129 10.49 -21.06 -4.12
C ALA A 129 11.61 -22.08 -4.40
N GLU A 130 11.54 -23.28 -3.80
CA GLU A 130 12.47 -24.38 -3.99
C GLU A 130 12.06 -25.34 -5.11
N SER A 131 10.85 -25.19 -5.68
CA SER A 131 10.31 -26.07 -6.72
C SER A 131 10.73 -25.64 -8.12
N GLU A 132 10.64 -26.58 -9.08
CA GLU A 132 10.76 -26.33 -10.52
C GLU A 132 9.41 -26.54 -11.23
N ASN A 133 8.31 -26.40 -10.52
CA ASN A 133 6.98 -26.67 -11.02
C ASN A 133 6.56 -25.71 -12.15
N CYS A 134 5.73 -26.18 -13.06
CA CYS A 134 5.08 -25.34 -14.05
C CYS A 134 4.18 -24.32 -13.35
N GLY A 135 4.28 -23.03 -13.74
CA GLY A 135 3.52 -21.95 -13.10
C GLY A 135 4.12 -21.39 -11.81
N ARG A 136 5.32 -21.86 -11.39
CA ARG A 136 6.04 -21.40 -10.19
C ARG A 136 6.07 -19.88 -10.05
N GLN A 137 6.44 -19.15 -11.11
CA GLN A 137 6.51 -17.68 -11.08
C GLN A 137 5.15 -17.06 -10.72
N ALA A 138 4.10 -17.51 -11.41
CA ALA A 138 2.74 -16.99 -11.15
C ALA A 138 2.26 -17.32 -9.74
N MET A 139 2.60 -18.51 -9.22
CA MET A 139 2.26 -18.92 -7.86
C MET A 139 2.97 -18.02 -6.83
N LEU A 140 4.27 -17.83 -6.95
CA LEU A 140 5.05 -16.97 -6.06
C LEU A 140 4.52 -15.53 -6.06
N ASP A 141 4.22 -14.97 -7.23
CA ASP A 141 3.69 -13.61 -7.34
C ASP A 141 2.36 -13.47 -6.57
N ARG A 142 1.43 -14.43 -6.71
CA ARG A 142 0.16 -14.44 -5.96
C ARG A 142 0.35 -14.63 -4.46
N LEU A 143 1.30 -15.48 -4.05
CA LEU A 143 1.60 -15.68 -2.64
C LEU A 143 2.16 -14.39 -1.99
N PHE A 144 3.01 -13.65 -2.69
CA PHE A 144 3.46 -12.34 -2.23
C PHE A 144 2.31 -11.32 -2.11
N GLU A 145 1.35 -11.33 -3.03
CA GLU A 145 0.14 -10.48 -2.92
C GLU A 145 -0.66 -10.82 -1.65
N LEU A 146 -0.82 -12.10 -1.32
CA LEU A 146 -1.46 -12.52 -0.08
C LEU A 146 -0.67 -12.10 1.17
N VAL A 147 0.66 -12.20 1.14
CA VAL A 147 1.54 -11.71 2.23
C VAL A 147 1.35 -10.21 2.44
N LEU A 148 1.26 -9.41 1.37
CA LEU A 148 0.99 -7.97 1.46
C LEU A 148 -0.34 -7.65 2.15
N ILE A 149 -1.41 -8.40 1.84
CA ILE A 149 -2.71 -8.24 2.53
C ILE A 149 -2.57 -8.53 4.03
N GLN A 150 -1.81 -9.57 4.39
CA GLN A 150 -1.58 -9.89 5.80
C GLN A 150 -0.75 -8.81 6.51
N ILE A 151 0.25 -8.22 5.85
CA ILE A 151 1.00 -7.09 6.39
C ILE A 151 0.06 -5.92 6.70
N LEU A 152 -0.83 -5.55 5.77
CA LEU A 152 -1.81 -4.49 5.98
C LEU A 152 -2.71 -4.76 7.20
N ARG A 153 -3.16 -6.01 7.38
CA ARG A 153 -3.96 -6.42 8.54
C ARG A 153 -3.17 -6.24 9.84
N VAL A 154 -1.95 -6.76 9.89
CA VAL A 154 -1.10 -6.67 11.09
C VAL A 154 -0.76 -5.23 11.45
N LEU A 155 -0.41 -4.40 10.46
CA LEU A 155 -0.13 -2.98 10.70
C LEU A 155 -1.34 -2.23 11.29
N MET A 156 -2.55 -2.55 10.82
CA MET A 156 -3.78 -1.99 11.39
C MET A 156 -4.09 -2.52 12.80
N GLU A 157 -3.85 -3.81 13.05
CA GLU A 157 -4.17 -4.45 14.35
C GLU A 157 -3.19 -4.04 15.44
N GLN A 158 -1.91 -3.93 15.12
CA GLN A 158 -0.86 -3.60 16.10
C GLN A 158 -0.70 -2.09 16.33
N GLY A 159 -1.47 -1.24 15.64
CA GLY A 159 -1.36 0.20 15.77
C GLY A 159 0.00 0.77 15.39
N GLN A 160 0.77 0.06 14.58
CA GLN A 160 2.11 0.47 14.13
C GLN A 160 2.09 1.62 13.12
N VAL A 161 0.89 2.03 12.69
CA VAL A 161 0.68 3.21 11.86
C VAL A 161 0.13 4.32 12.76
N GLU A 162 0.97 5.28 13.09
CA GLU A 162 0.62 6.37 14.02
C GLU A 162 -0.43 7.33 13.43
N ALA A 163 -0.34 7.61 12.14
CA ALA A 163 -1.26 8.51 11.43
C ALA A 163 -1.50 8.05 9.98
N GLY A 164 -2.60 8.53 9.39
CA GLY A 164 -2.95 8.25 8.01
C GLY A 164 -4.17 7.36 7.86
N MET A 165 -4.47 6.97 6.62
CA MET A 165 -5.65 6.17 6.29
C MET A 165 -5.70 4.84 7.07
N LEU A 166 -4.59 4.12 7.15
CA LEU A 166 -4.54 2.84 7.86
C LEU A 166 -4.77 3.02 9.37
N ALA A 167 -4.25 4.10 9.98
CA ALA A 167 -4.52 4.42 11.37
C ALA A 167 -6.01 4.73 11.61
N GLY A 168 -6.65 5.44 10.68
CA GLY A 168 -8.10 5.69 10.72
C GLY A 168 -8.92 4.41 10.57
N LEU A 169 -8.51 3.48 9.69
CA LEU A 169 -9.17 2.18 9.52
C LEU A 169 -8.95 1.23 10.71
N ALA A 170 -7.89 1.44 11.49
CA ALA A 170 -7.63 0.74 12.74
C ALA A 170 -8.55 1.21 13.87
N ASP A 171 -8.93 2.48 13.88
CA ASP A 171 -9.84 3.06 14.88
C ASP A 171 -11.27 2.53 14.72
N GLU A 172 -11.86 2.06 15.82
CA GLU A 172 -13.16 1.37 15.81
C GLU A 172 -14.33 2.23 15.33
N ARG A 173 -14.30 3.53 15.60
CA ARG A 173 -15.34 4.48 15.22
C ARG A 173 -15.09 5.08 13.84
N LEU A 174 -13.87 5.58 13.60
CA LEU A 174 -13.51 6.25 12.35
C LEU A 174 -13.58 5.30 11.15
N ARG A 175 -13.28 4.01 11.33
CA ARG A 175 -13.36 3.00 10.25
C ARG A 175 -14.73 2.93 9.59
N ARG A 176 -15.82 3.15 10.33
CA ARG A 176 -17.18 3.10 9.77
C ARG A 176 -17.40 4.21 8.75
N ALA A 177 -16.98 5.42 9.08
CA ALA A 177 -17.04 6.55 8.14
C ALA A 177 -16.07 6.37 6.96
N LEU A 178 -14.85 5.88 7.20
CA LEU A 178 -13.87 5.63 6.13
C LEU A 178 -14.34 4.55 5.16
N VAL A 179 -14.84 3.42 5.67
CA VAL A 179 -15.39 2.35 4.81
C VAL A 179 -16.57 2.86 4.01
N ALA A 180 -17.50 3.61 4.62
CA ALA A 180 -18.63 4.20 3.91
C ALA A 180 -18.20 5.15 2.77
N VAL A 181 -17.16 5.97 3.00
CA VAL A 181 -16.57 6.82 1.95
C VAL A 181 -15.94 5.99 0.83
N HIS A 182 -15.26 4.90 1.18
CA HIS A 182 -14.61 4.04 0.18
C HIS A 182 -15.62 3.26 -0.67
N GLU A 183 -16.72 2.80 -0.06
CA GLU A 183 -17.76 2.02 -0.73
C GLU A 183 -18.69 2.89 -1.61
N ALA A 184 -18.94 4.13 -1.21
CA ALA A 184 -19.83 5.04 -1.91
C ALA A 184 -19.22 6.45 -2.04
N PRO A 185 -18.13 6.61 -2.80
CA PRO A 185 -17.45 7.90 -2.97
C PRO A 185 -18.30 8.95 -3.68
N GLU A 186 -19.25 8.53 -4.51
CA GLU A 186 -20.16 9.40 -5.26
C GLU A 186 -21.22 10.06 -4.38
N ARG A 187 -21.51 9.48 -3.20
CA ARG A 187 -22.53 10.01 -2.30
C ARG A 187 -22.13 11.39 -1.77
N ASP A 188 -23.13 12.27 -1.58
CA ASP A 188 -22.91 13.57 -0.95
C ASP A 188 -22.71 13.42 0.58
N TRP A 189 -21.44 13.28 0.97
CA TRP A 189 -21.03 13.10 2.35
C TRP A 189 -20.85 14.44 3.04
N SER A 190 -21.80 14.84 3.89
CA SER A 190 -21.60 15.94 4.81
C SER A 190 -20.80 15.52 6.05
N LEU A 191 -20.26 16.49 6.78
CA LEU A 191 -19.57 16.22 8.05
C LEU A 191 -20.51 15.54 9.07
N GLU A 192 -21.78 15.94 9.08
CA GLU A 192 -22.84 15.36 9.89
C GLU A 192 -23.04 13.88 9.58
N ALA A 193 -23.21 13.56 8.29
CA ALA A 193 -23.45 12.19 7.84
C ALA A 193 -22.25 11.27 8.17
N LEU A 194 -21.01 11.76 8.03
CA LEU A 194 -19.82 11.01 8.40
C LEU A 194 -19.68 10.81 9.91
N ALA A 195 -20.01 11.84 10.70
CA ALA A 195 -20.00 11.75 12.16
C ALA A 195 -21.07 10.75 12.66
N GLU A 196 -22.24 10.71 12.02
CA GLU A 196 -23.29 9.74 12.30
C GLU A 196 -22.82 8.31 12.00
N GLN A 197 -22.17 8.06 10.87
CA GLN A 197 -21.55 6.75 10.55
C GLN A 197 -20.56 6.31 11.63
N ALA A 198 -19.79 7.25 12.18
CA ALA A 198 -18.84 6.98 13.24
C ALA A 198 -19.49 6.84 14.63
N GLY A 199 -20.78 7.18 14.79
CA GLY A 199 -21.47 7.24 16.07
C GLY A 199 -20.89 8.33 16.99
N MET A 200 -20.54 9.49 16.42
CA MET A 200 -19.85 10.59 17.12
C MET A 200 -20.56 11.92 16.88
N SER A 201 -20.36 12.89 17.81
CA SER A 201 -20.71 14.28 17.52
C SER A 201 -19.81 14.86 16.42
N ARG A 202 -20.30 15.86 15.67
CA ARG A 202 -19.53 16.56 14.60
C ARG A 202 -18.15 17.00 15.06
N THR A 203 -18.09 17.68 16.19
CA THR A 203 -16.83 18.22 16.72
C THR A 203 -15.86 17.12 17.11
N SER A 204 -16.34 16.11 17.86
CA SER A 204 -15.50 14.97 18.26
C SER A 204 -14.99 14.17 17.06
N PHE A 205 -15.87 13.97 16.06
CA PHE A 205 -15.48 13.28 14.82
C PHE A 205 -14.42 14.05 14.03
N ALA A 206 -14.63 15.34 13.77
CA ALA A 206 -13.70 16.17 13.02
C ALA A 206 -12.31 16.22 13.68
N THR A 207 -12.26 16.34 15.01
CA THR A 207 -11.00 16.34 15.77
C THR A 207 -10.31 14.98 15.70
N ALA A 208 -11.01 13.89 16.07
CA ALA A 208 -10.45 12.55 16.06
C ALA A 208 -9.99 12.13 14.65
N PHE A 209 -10.77 12.49 13.61
CA PHE A 209 -10.41 12.19 12.23
C PHE A 209 -9.11 12.92 11.81
N ARG A 210 -9.00 14.22 12.13
CA ARG A 210 -7.79 14.99 11.84
C ARG A 210 -6.57 14.44 12.57
N ASP A 211 -6.71 14.09 13.83
CA ASP A 211 -5.61 13.59 14.66
C ASP A 211 -5.12 12.23 14.18
N ARG A 212 -6.04 11.33 13.78
CA ARG A 212 -5.70 9.97 13.33
C ARG A 212 -5.36 9.88 11.86
N VAL A 213 -6.10 10.59 10.99
CA VAL A 213 -5.91 10.50 9.53
C VAL A 213 -4.96 11.57 9.00
N GLY A 214 -4.74 12.65 9.76
CA GLY A 214 -3.87 13.76 9.35
C GLY A 214 -4.54 14.74 8.37
N LEU A 215 -5.81 14.54 8.03
CA LEU A 215 -6.59 15.35 7.08
C LEU A 215 -7.97 15.66 7.67
N THR A 216 -8.62 16.72 7.18
CA THR A 216 -10.05 16.90 7.47
C THR A 216 -10.87 15.85 6.70
N PRO A 217 -12.08 15.47 7.20
CA PRO A 217 -12.95 14.53 6.49
C PRO A 217 -13.25 14.92 5.04
N GLY A 218 -13.53 16.21 4.78
CA GLY A 218 -13.77 16.73 3.44
C GLY A 218 -12.53 16.65 2.52
N SER A 219 -11.35 17.01 3.03
CA SER A 219 -10.09 16.90 2.27
C SER A 219 -9.75 15.45 1.97
N TYR A 220 -10.05 14.53 2.90
CA TYR A 220 -9.87 13.10 2.70
C TYR A 220 -10.78 12.56 1.59
N LEU A 221 -12.10 12.86 1.65
CA LEU A 221 -13.06 12.49 0.60
C LEU A 221 -12.63 13.01 -0.78
N GLN A 222 -12.23 14.29 -0.84
CA GLN A 222 -11.75 14.88 -2.08
C GLN A 222 -10.52 14.12 -2.62
N ARG A 223 -9.54 13.82 -1.76
CA ARG A 223 -8.33 13.08 -2.14
C ARG A 223 -8.66 11.68 -2.64
N TRP A 224 -9.59 10.99 -1.98
CA TRP A 224 -10.07 9.69 -2.38
C TRP A 224 -10.71 9.72 -3.78
N ARG A 225 -11.65 10.66 -4.00
CA ARG A 225 -12.32 10.88 -5.29
C ARG A 225 -11.32 11.16 -6.44
N ILE A 226 -10.31 11.98 -6.18
CA ILE A 226 -9.30 12.29 -7.19
C ILE A 226 -8.40 11.07 -7.48
N GLY A 227 -8.04 10.27 -6.48
CA GLY A 227 -7.34 9.01 -6.68
C GLY A 227 -8.12 8.03 -7.59
N LEU A 228 -9.44 7.91 -7.37
CA LEU A 228 -10.32 7.13 -8.25
C LEU A 228 -10.40 7.73 -9.66
N ALA A 229 -10.49 9.05 -9.76
CA ALA A 229 -10.51 9.72 -11.07
C ALA A 229 -9.21 9.46 -11.84
N GLN A 230 -8.05 9.48 -11.20
CA GLN A 230 -6.77 9.14 -11.81
C GLN A 230 -6.78 7.70 -12.35
N LYS A 231 -7.27 6.74 -11.56
CA LYS A 231 -7.43 5.34 -12.01
C LYS A 231 -8.30 5.25 -13.27
N HIS A 232 -9.48 5.85 -13.24
CA HIS A 232 -10.41 5.81 -14.37
C HIS A 232 -9.85 6.51 -15.63
N LEU A 233 -9.06 7.57 -15.46
CA LEU A 233 -8.38 8.24 -16.57
C LEU A 233 -7.33 7.33 -17.24
N ARG A 234 -6.57 6.54 -16.46
CA ARG A 234 -5.64 5.52 -17.00
C ARG A 234 -6.37 4.46 -17.81
N GLN A 235 -7.58 4.10 -17.39
CA GLN A 235 -8.46 3.16 -18.10
C GLN A 235 -9.10 3.76 -19.37
N GLY A 236 -8.79 5.02 -19.71
CA GLY A 236 -9.31 5.70 -20.91
C GLY A 236 -10.77 6.14 -20.82
N ARG A 237 -11.37 6.14 -19.63
CA ARG A 237 -12.78 6.51 -19.44
C ARG A 237 -13.01 8.00 -19.69
N SER A 238 -14.22 8.35 -20.12
CA SER A 238 -14.58 9.75 -20.39
C SER A 238 -14.70 10.56 -19.11
N LEU A 239 -14.24 11.83 -19.13
CA LEU A 239 -14.27 12.71 -17.97
C LEU A 239 -15.67 12.93 -17.42
N LYS A 240 -16.68 12.95 -18.30
CA LYS A 240 -18.10 13.07 -17.93
C LYS A 240 -18.54 11.90 -17.05
N LEU A 241 -18.23 10.68 -17.47
CA LEU A 241 -18.57 9.48 -16.71
C LEU A 241 -17.84 9.44 -15.37
N ILE A 242 -16.53 9.73 -15.38
CA ILE A 242 -15.70 9.80 -14.17
C ILE A 242 -16.30 10.79 -13.17
N ALA A 243 -16.68 12.01 -13.61
CA ALA A 243 -17.24 13.03 -12.72
C ALA A 243 -18.45 12.49 -11.94
N THR A 244 -19.37 11.83 -12.62
CA THR A 244 -20.56 11.24 -11.99
C THR A 244 -20.18 10.13 -11.00
N GLU A 245 -19.30 9.22 -11.40
CA GLU A 245 -18.95 8.05 -10.61
C GLU A 245 -18.13 8.39 -9.34
N VAL A 246 -17.36 9.47 -9.38
CA VAL A 246 -16.62 9.92 -8.21
C VAL A 246 -17.32 11.04 -7.43
N GLY A 247 -18.58 11.37 -7.77
CA GLY A 247 -19.45 12.28 -7.02
C GLY A 247 -19.20 13.77 -7.26
N TYR A 248 -18.82 14.16 -8.48
CA TYR A 248 -18.83 15.55 -8.92
C TYR A 248 -20.02 15.84 -9.84
N GLY A 249 -20.71 16.93 -9.59
CA GLY A 249 -21.89 17.33 -10.38
C GLY A 249 -21.60 17.75 -11.83
N SER A 250 -20.33 17.94 -12.21
CA SER A 250 -19.93 18.27 -13.57
C SER A 250 -18.46 17.99 -13.85
N GLU A 251 -18.09 17.84 -15.13
CA GLU A 251 -16.69 17.74 -15.59
C GLU A 251 -15.86 18.95 -15.15
N ALA A 252 -16.46 20.15 -15.18
CA ALA A 252 -15.77 21.38 -14.75
C ALA A 252 -15.47 21.38 -13.25
N ALA A 253 -16.37 20.85 -12.42
CA ALA A 253 -16.14 20.71 -10.99
C ALA A 253 -15.02 19.70 -10.69
N LEU A 254 -15.06 18.53 -11.34
CA LEU A 254 -13.98 17.54 -11.24
C LEU A 254 -12.64 18.15 -11.70
N SER A 255 -12.60 18.82 -12.86
CA SER A 255 -11.36 19.39 -13.40
C SER A 255 -10.73 20.41 -12.47
N ARG A 256 -11.53 21.27 -11.82
CA ARG A 256 -11.02 22.22 -10.81
C ARG A 256 -10.44 21.52 -9.59
N ALA A 257 -11.16 20.54 -9.05
CA ALA A 257 -10.71 19.78 -7.89
C ALA A 257 -9.45 18.96 -8.21
N PHE A 258 -9.41 18.34 -9.38
CA PHE A 258 -8.27 17.57 -9.87
C PHE A 258 -7.02 18.45 -10.00
N ARG A 259 -7.14 19.61 -10.67
CA ARG A 259 -6.03 20.55 -10.82
C ARG A 259 -5.54 21.11 -9.48
N ALA A 260 -6.45 21.41 -8.56
CA ALA A 260 -6.09 21.88 -7.22
C ALA A 260 -5.25 20.86 -6.44
N GLN A 261 -5.49 19.55 -6.67
CA GLN A 261 -4.81 18.48 -5.96
C GLN A 261 -3.56 17.95 -6.67
N THR A 262 -3.52 17.94 -7.99
CA THR A 262 -2.44 17.32 -8.79
C THR A 262 -1.54 18.36 -9.48
N GLY A 263 -1.95 19.63 -9.51
CA GLY A 263 -1.24 20.71 -10.22
C GLY A 263 -1.53 20.76 -11.72
N SER A 264 -2.14 19.72 -12.31
CA SER A 264 -2.43 19.65 -13.75
C SER A 264 -3.90 19.33 -14.02
N SER A 265 -4.37 19.65 -15.23
CA SER A 265 -5.72 19.25 -15.65
C SER A 265 -5.79 17.73 -15.88
N PRO A 266 -6.98 17.10 -15.82
CA PRO A 266 -7.14 15.66 -16.11
C PRO A 266 -6.58 15.24 -17.47
N ARG A 267 -6.67 16.11 -18.48
CA ARG A 267 -6.14 15.85 -19.82
C ARG A 267 -4.61 15.91 -19.87
N GLU A 268 -4.01 16.93 -19.28
CA GLU A 268 -2.56 17.07 -19.17
C GLU A 268 -1.98 15.90 -18.40
N TRP A 269 -2.58 15.57 -17.26
CA TRP A 269 -2.16 14.46 -16.40
C TRP A 269 -2.20 13.11 -17.14
N ARG A 270 -3.28 12.82 -17.87
CA ARG A 270 -3.38 11.59 -18.67
C ARG A 270 -2.31 11.50 -19.74
N ASN A 271 -1.94 12.61 -20.36
CA ASN A 271 -0.92 12.63 -21.41
C ASN A 271 0.49 12.43 -20.83
N SER A 272 0.78 12.98 -19.65
CA SER A 272 2.07 12.76 -18.97
C SER A 272 2.21 11.33 -18.45
N ASP A 273 1.16 10.77 -17.85
CA ASP A 273 1.15 9.41 -17.32
C ASP A 273 1.31 8.34 -18.43
N ALA A 274 0.84 8.65 -19.66
CA ALA A 274 1.00 7.79 -20.83
C ALA A 274 2.43 7.80 -21.41
N VAL A 275 3.27 8.74 -21.03
CA VAL A 275 4.69 8.82 -21.44
C VAL A 275 5.58 8.05 -20.46
N ASP A 276 5.15 7.92 -19.22
CA ASP A 276 5.89 7.26 -18.13
C ASP A 276 5.49 5.77 -17.94
N ALA A 277 4.52 5.26 -18.70
CA ALA A 277 4.02 3.88 -18.68
C ALA A 277 4.58 3.04 -19.84
#